data_a8893211e99ae27a1a648b7083766c21
#
_entry.id   a8893211e99ae27a1a648b7083766c21
#
_cell.length_a   1.000
_cell.length_b   1.000
_cell.length_c   1.000
_cell.angle_alpha   90.00
_cell.angle_beta   90.00
_cell.angle_gamma   90.00
#
_symmetry.space_group_name_H-M   'P 1'
#
loop_
_entity.id
_entity.type
_entity.pdbx_description
1 polymer ?
#
loop_
_entity_poly.entity_id
_entity_poly.type
_entity_poly.pdbx_seq_one_letter_code
_entity_poly.pdbx_strand_id
1 'polypeptide(L)'
;MDFTLPPEIDALRLKVRAFVAEHVLPLEADKANFDAYENIRLDVLEPLRARARAAGLWAPQMPIARGGLGLPMVGWCAFYEEANRSIFGPLAFNCAAPDDGNMNVLNKVLKTEAEKDRWLQPIIDGKVRSSFVMT
;
A
#
# COMPACT_ATOMS: atom_id res chain seq x y z
N MET A 1 24.00 6.63 -18.83
CA MET A 1 22.82 5.89 -18.32
C MET A 1 21.80 6.92 -17.89
N ASP A 2 20.56 6.85 -18.39
CA ASP A 2 19.52 7.81 -18.06
C ASP A 2 18.65 7.20 -16.94
N PHE A 3 18.49 7.92 -15.83
CA PHE A 3 17.67 7.54 -14.67
C PHE A 3 16.39 8.37 -14.56
N THR A 4 16.07 9.14 -15.60
CA THR A 4 14.85 9.95 -15.64
C THR A 4 13.63 9.04 -15.57
N LEU A 5 12.73 9.32 -14.63
CA LEU A 5 11.46 8.60 -14.55
C LEU A 5 10.53 9.02 -15.70
N PRO A 6 9.69 8.11 -16.20
CA PRO A 6 8.59 8.48 -17.07
C PRO A 6 7.74 9.57 -16.41
N PRO A 7 7.26 10.58 -17.16
CA PRO A 7 6.56 11.74 -16.59
C PRO A 7 5.35 11.36 -15.71
N GLU A 8 4.59 10.34 -16.10
CA GLU A 8 3.44 9.83 -15.35
C GLU A 8 3.84 9.18 -14.02
N ILE A 9 4.99 8.49 -13.99
CA ILE A 9 5.54 7.88 -12.77
C ILE A 9 6.08 8.96 -11.85
N ASP A 10 6.76 9.97 -12.39
CA ASP A 10 7.25 11.08 -11.57
C ASP A 10 6.10 11.91 -10.98
N ALA A 11 5.06 12.17 -11.76
CA ALA A 11 3.85 12.84 -11.26
C ALA A 11 3.19 12.03 -10.13
N LEU A 12 3.08 10.70 -10.28
CA LEU A 12 2.57 9.83 -9.23
C LEU A 12 3.45 9.85 -7.98
N ARG A 13 4.76 9.75 -8.16
CA ARG A 13 5.75 9.84 -7.07
C ARG A 13 5.59 11.13 -6.27
N LEU A 14 5.46 12.27 -6.95
CA LEU A 14 5.25 13.56 -6.30
C LEU A 14 3.91 13.63 -5.55
N LYS A 15 2.86 13.02 -6.10
CA LYS A 15 1.55 12.89 -5.45
C LYS A 15 1.64 12.06 -4.17
N VAL A 16 2.34 10.93 -4.19
CA VAL A 16 2.59 10.11 -2.99
C VAL A 16 3.37 10.89 -1.94
N ARG A 17 4.45 11.58 -2.36
CA ARG A 17 5.26 12.44 -1.47
C ARG A 17 4.40 13.49 -0.77
N ALA A 18 3.56 14.20 -1.51
CA ALA A 18 2.67 15.20 -0.95
C ALA A 18 1.69 14.60 0.06
N PHE A 19 1.07 13.47 -0.28
CA PHE A 19 0.15 12.75 0.61
C PHE A 19 0.83 12.32 1.91
N VAL A 20 2.04 11.74 1.82
CA VAL A 20 2.81 11.32 3.00
C VAL A 20 3.15 12.52 3.88
N ALA A 21 3.61 13.62 3.28
CA ALA A 21 3.97 14.82 4.02
C ALA A 21 2.77 15.46 4.72
N GLU A 22 1.62 15.50 4.08
CA GLU A 22 0.43 16.18 4.59
C GLU A 22 -0.38 15.32 5.57
N HIS A 23 -0.50 14.01 5.30
CA HIS A 23 -1.46 13.18 6.01
C HIS A 23 -0.83 12.07 6.85
N VAL A 24 0.41 11.65 6.59
CA VAL A 24 1.02 10.49 7.26
C VAL A 24 2.04 10.93 8.30
N LEU A 25 3.02 11.76 7.92
CA LEU A 25 4.07 12.22 8.84
C LEU A 25 3.53 12.93 10.10
N PRO A 26 2.48 13.79 10.03
CA PRO A 26 1.92 14.38 11.23
C PRO A 26 1.32 13.35 12.20
N LEU A 27 0.75 12.25 11.67
CA LEU A 27 0.22 11.17 12.53
C LEU A 27 1.34 10.37 13.20
N GLU A 28 2.42 10.10 12.48
CA GLU A 28 3.60 9.41 13.04
C GLU A 28 4.31 10.24 14.11
N ALA A 29 4.31 11.55 13.98
CA ALA A 29 4.93 12.46 14.95
C ALA A 29 4.23 12.43 16.32
N ASP A 30 2.95 12.05 16.39
CA ASP A 30 2.18 12.00 17.63
C ASP A 30 2.18 10.59 18.23
N LYS A 31 2.83 10.44 19.38
CA LYS A 31 2.91 9.18 20.12
C LYS A 31 1.55 8.58 20.50
N ALA A 32 0.50 9.40 20.62
CA ALA A 32 -0.85 8.94 20.93
C ALA A 32 -1.47 8.09 19.82
N ASN A 33 -0.92 8.16 18.59
CA ASN A 33 -1.38 7.37 17.45
C ASN A 33 -0.81 5.96 17.40
N PHE A 34 0.09 5.60 18.31
CA PHE A 34 0.67 4.26 18.40
C PHE A 34 -0.11 3.39 19.39
N ASP A 35 -0.19 2.10 19.10
CA ASP A 35 -0.70 1.09 20.05
C ASP A 35 0.43 0.58 20.99
N ALA A 36 0.09 -0.38 21.85
CA ALA A 36 1.03 -0.96 22.80
C ALA A 36 2.18 -1.76 22.16
N TYR A 37 2.10 -2.03 20.85
CA TYR A 37 3.09 -2.77 20.07
C TYR A 37 3.85 -1.87 19.09
N GLU A 38 3.78 -0.57 19.28
CA GLU A 38 4.41 0.44 18.42
C GLU A 38 3.90 0.43 16.97
N ASN A 39 2.67 -0.09 16.74
CA ASN A 39 1.99 0.03 15.47
C ASN A 39 1.01 1.21 15.46
N ILE A 40 0.60 1.66 14.27
CA ILE A 40 -0.48 2.63 14.18
C ILE A 40 -1.80 2.02 14.69
N ARG A 41 -2.52 2.76 15.51
CA ARG A 41 -3.85 2.36 16.01
C ARG A 41 -4.84 2.26 14.86
N LEU A 42 -5.74 1.25 14.90
CA LEU A 42 -6.69 1.01 13.82
C LEU A 42 -7.68 2.17 13.59
N ASP A 43 -8.10 2.84 14.67
CA ASP A 43 -8.99 4.00 14.59
C ASP A 43 -8.34 5.23 13.91
N VAL A 44 -7.00 5.28 13.86
CA VAL A 44 -6.21 6.26 13.12
C VAL A 44 -5.94 5.78 11.68
N LEU A 45 -5.64 4.49 11.52
CA LEU A 45 -5.29 3.90 10.23
C LEU A 45 -6.47 3.87 9.25
N GLU A 46 -7.67 3.50 9.68
CA GLU A 46 -8.82 3.35 8.77
C GLU A 46 -9.24 4.66 8.09
N PRO A 47 -9.34 5.81 8.79
CA PRO A 47 -9.55 7.09 8.11
C PRO A 47 -8.42 7.47 7.15
N LEU A 48 -7.16 7.16 7.49
CA LEU A 48 -6.02 7.41 6.60
C LEU A 48 -6.10 6.56 5.32
N ARG A 49 -6.45 5.28 5.44
CA ARG A 49 -6.71 4.37 4.31
C ARG A 49 -7.84 4.87 3.42
N ALA A 50 -8.92 5.35 4.01
CA ALA A 50 -10.04 5.94 3.26
C ALA A 50 -9.57 7.14 2.42
N ARG A 51 -8.74 8.01 2.98
CA ARG A 51 -8.13 9.15 2.25
C ARG A 51 -7.20 8.67 1.13
N ALA A 52 -6.37 7.66 1.38
CA ALA A 52 -5.49 7.09 0.35
C ALA A 52 -6.28 6.50 -0.83
N ARG A 53 -7.39 5.80 -0.56
CA ARG A 53 -8.31 5.31 -1.59
C ARG A 53 -8.94 6.45 -2.38
N ALA A 54 -9.48 7.45 -1.71
CA ALA A 54 -10.07 8.62 -2.36
C ALA A 54 -9.07 9.40 -3.22
N ALA A 55 -7.80 9.42 -2.81
CA ALA A 55 -6.72 9.99 -3.59
C ALA A 55 -6.25 9.11 -4.76
N GLY A 56 -6.77 7.88 -4.91
CA GLY A 56 -6.32 6.94 -5.92
C GLY A 56 -4.89 6.44 -5.70
N LEU A 57 -4.51 6.20 -4.44
CA LEU A 57 -3.17 5.75 -4.03
C LEU A 57 -3.22 4.41 -3.29
N TRP A 58 -4.12 3.50 -3.72
CA TRP A 58 -4.37 2.24 -3.02
C TRP A 58 -3.79 1.04 -3.75
N ALA A 59 -3.17 0.11 -3.00
CA ALA A 59 -2.67 -1.17 -3.49
C ALA A 59 -1.88 -1.04 -4.82
N PRO A 60 -0.79 -0.25 -4.86
CA PRO A 60 -0.07 0.13 -6.09
C PRO A 60 0.41 -1.08 -6.90
N GLN A 61 0.69 -2.19 -6.24
CA GLN A 61 1.18 -3.43 -6.83
C GLN A 61 0.08 -4.30 -7.46
N MET A 62 -1.20 -4.05 -7.14
CA MET A 62 -2.29 -4.89 -7.61
C MET A 62 -2.87 -4.40 -8.96
N PRO A 63 -3.46 -5.32 -9.76
CA PRO A 63 -4.08 -4.95 -11.03
C PRO A 63 -5.21 -3.92 -10.85
N ILE A 64 -5.38 -3.05 -11.85
CA ILE A 64 -6.48 -2.06 -11.88
C ILE A 64 -7.84 -2.75 -11.77
N ALA A 65 -8.04 -3.88 -12.47
CA ALA A 65 -9.28 -4.66 -12.43
C ALA A 65 -9.65 -5.17 -11.02
N ARG A 66 -8.69 -5.17 -10.08
CA ARG A 66 -8.88 -5.58 -8.68
C ARG A 66 -8.79 -4.42 -7.70
N GLY A 67 -8.81 -3.19 -8.18
CA GLY A 67 -8.80 -1.99 -7.36
C GLY A 67 -7.42 -1.46 -6.99
N GLY A 68 -6.36 -1.99 -7.59
CA GLY A 68 -4.99 -1.47 -7.47
C GLY A 68 -4.63 -0.48 -8.57
N LEU A 69 -3.35 -0.10 -8.64
CA LEU A 69 -2.87 0.87 -9.64
C LEU A 69 -2.23 0.21 -10.87
N GLY A 70 -1.95 -1.09 -10.84
CA GLY A 70 -1.37 -1.83 -11.96
C GLY A 70 -0.02 -1.28 -12.42
N LEU A 71 0.78 -0.75 -11.50
CA LEU A 71 2.04 -0.09 -11.84
C LEU A 71 3.09 -1.07 -12.40
N PRO A 72 3.91 -0.63 -13.33
CA PRO A 72 5.13 -1.35 -13.68
C PRO A 72 6.14 -1.30 -12.53
N MET A 73 7.18 -2.15 -12.55
CA MET A 73 8.18 -2.24 -11.48
C MET A 73 8.83 -0.90 -11.13
N VAL A 74 9.15 -0.07 -12.12
CA VAL A 74 9.70 1.27 -11.88
C VAL A 74 8.72 2.16 -11.11
N GLY A 75 7.42 2.01 -11.39
CA GLY A 75 6.36 2.72 -10.66
C GLY A 75 6.23 2.24 -9.21
N TRP A 76 6.38 0.92 -8.96
CA TRP A 76 6.42 0.39 -7.60
C TRP A 76 7.58 0.99 -6.81
N CYS A 77 8.79 0.96 -7.39
CA CYS A 77 9.98 1.51 -6.72
C CYS A 77 9.78 2.98 -6.36
N ALA A 78 9.33 3.78 -7.31
CA ALA A 78 9.10 5.22 -7.09
C ALA A 78 7.99 5.49 -6.05
N PHE A 79 6.91 4.70 -6.07
CA PHE A 79 5.83 4.79 -5.09
C PHE A 79 6.31 4.40 -3.68
N TYR A 80 7.00 3.24 -3.59
CA TYR A 80 7.45 2.69 -2.31
C TYR A 80 8.52 3.54 -1.65
N GLU A 81 9.41 4.14 -2.42
CA GLU A 81 10.40 5.10 -1.91
C GLU A 81 9.71 6.24 -1.16
N GLU A 82 8.67 6.83 -1.73
CA GLU A 82 7.95 7.91 -1.07
C GLU A 82 7.03 7.42 0.08
N ALA A 83 6.39 6.26 -0.09
CA ALA A 83 5.56 5.68 0.97
C ALA A 83 6.38 5.35 2.22
N ASN A 84 7.59 4.81 2.04
CA ASN A 84 8.48 4.42 3.15
C ASN A 84 9.21 5.60 3.82
N ARG A 85 8.91 6.84 3.48
CA ARG A 85 9.33 8.01 4.27
C ARG A 85 8.67 8.07 5.65
N SER A 86 7.65 7.25 5.87
CA SER A 86 6.95 7.05 7.13
C SER A 86 6.76 5.55 7.36
N ILE A 87 6.89 5.09 8.61
CA ILE A 87 6.57 3.70 8.97
C ILE A 87 5.07 3.40 8.81
N PHE A 88 4.21 4.42 8.84
CA PHE A 88 2.77 4.29 8.60
C PHE A 88 2.40 4.29 7.11
N GLY A 89 3.27 4.81 6.25
CA GLY A 89 2.98 4.97 4.83
C GLY A 89 2.60 3.68 4.12
N PRO A 90 3.39 2.59 4.18
CA PRO A 90 3.03 1.32 3.55
C PRO A 90 1.70 0.75 4.05
N LEU A 91 1.36 0.95 5.32
CA LEU A 91 0.07 0.53 5.90
C LEU A 91 -1.10 1.35 5.35
N ALA A 92 -0.89 2.66 5.18
CA ALA A 92 -1.89 3.59 4.62
C ALA A 92 -2.27 3.23 3.19
N PHE A 93 -1.32 2.77 2.38
CA PHE A 93 -1.50 2.46 0.96
C PHE A 93 -1.76 0.97 0.68
N ASN A 94 -1.83 0.11 1.71
CA ASN A 94 -1.97 -1.35 1.58
C ASN A 94 -0.84 -1.99 0.76
N CYS A 95 0.38 -1.56 1.02
CA CYS A 95 1.59 -2.11 0.41
C CYS A 95 2.66 -2.48 1.45
N ALA A 96 2.24 -2.72 2.70
CA ALA A 96 3.11 -3.18 3.77
C ALA A 96 3.32 -4.71 3.72
N ALA A 97 4.49 -5.16 4.13
CA ALA A 97 4.74 -6.57 4.39
C ALA A 97 3.90 -7.06 5.59
N PRO A 98 3.46 -8.34 5.61
CA PRO A 98 3.64 -9.36 4.58
C PRO A 98 2.59 -9.31 3.47
N ASP A 99 1.54 -8.47 3.61
CA ASP A 99 0.39 -8.44 2.70
C ASP A 99 0.79 -8.18 1.26
N ASP A 100 1.73 -7.25 1.03
CA ASP A 100 2.23 -6.95 -0.31
C ASP A 100 2.77 -8.19 -1.03
N GLY A 101 3.70 -8.90 -0.41
CA GLY A 101 4.28 -10.13 -0.96
C GLY A 101 3.23 -11.22 -1.17
N ASN A 102 2.37 -11.43 -0.17
CA ASN A 102 1.33 -12.44 -0.21
C ASN A 102 0.28 -12.15 -1.29
N MET A 103 -0.15 -10.91 -1.46
CA MET A 103 -1.04 -10.50 -2.56
C MET A 103 -0.43 -10.80 -3.92
N ASN A 104 0.86 -10.51 -4.12
CA ASN A 104 1.57 -10.79 -5.36
C ASN A 104 1.65 -12.30 -5.63
N VAL A 105 1.95 -13.12 -4.61
CA VAL A 105 1.96 -14.59 -4.73
C VAL A 105 0.57 -15.11 -5.07
N LEU A 106 -0.46 -14.74 -4.31
CA LEU A 106 -1.83 -15.18 -4.53
C LEU A 106 -2.34 -14.79 -5.92
N ASN A 107 -2.06 -13.57 -6.38
CA ASN A 107 -2.44 -13.12 -7.72
C ASN A 107 -1.84 -13.98 -8.84
N LYS A 108 -0.65 -14.54 -8.64
CA LYS A 108 0.05 -15.40 -9.61
C LYS A 108 -0.38 -16.86 -9.52
N VAL A 109 -0.57 -17.39 -8.30
CA VAL A 109 -0.78 -18.84 -8.12
C VAL A 109 -2.23 -19.25 -8.20
N LEU A 110 -3.17 -18.41 -7.78
CA LEU A 110 -4.60 -18.71 -7.86
C LEU A 110 -5.06 -18.68 -9.33
N LYS A 111 -5.77 -19.75 -9.74
CA LYS A 111 -6.07 -19.99 -11.15
C LYS A 111 -7.44 -19.45 -11.58
N THR A 112 -8.39 -19.41 -10.66
CA THR A 112 -9.76 -19.00 -10.94
C THR A 112 -10.09 -17.67 -10.30
N GLU A 113 -11.01 -16.92 -10.90
CA GLU A 113 -11.49 -15.67 -10.31
C GLU A 113 -12.20 -15.92 -8.96
N ALA A 114 -12.92 -17.02 -8.83
CA ALA A 114 -13.57 -17.41 -7.56
C ALA A 114 -12.56 -17.62 -6.42
N GLU A 115 -11.40 -18.23 -6.68
CA GLU A 115 -10.32 -18.35 -5.70
C GLU A 115 -9.74 -16.97 -5.34
N LYS A 116 -9.51 -16.12 -6.33
CA LYS A 116 -9.01 -14.76 -6.11
C LYS A 116 -10.01 -13.90 -5.33
N ASP A 117 -11.28 -14.00 -5.62
CA ASP A 117 -12.34 -13.29 -4.87
C ASP A 117 -12.40 -13.74 -3.42
N ARG A 118 -12.19 -15.04 -3.17
CA ARG A 118 -12.23 -15.62 -1.84
C ARG A 118 -10.99 -15.28 -1.00
N TRP A 119 -9.79 -15.37 -1.56
CA TRP A 119 -8.55 -15.35 -0.81
C TRP A 119 -7.71 -14.08 -1.00
N LEU A 120 -7.71 -13.52 -2.20
CA LEU A 120 -6.92 -12.35 -2.55
C LEU A 120 -7.68 -11.05 -2.33
N GLN A 121 -8.92 -10.97 -2.82
CA GLN A 121 -9.68 -9.72 -2.79
C GLN A 121 -9.87 -9.13 -1.38
N PRO A 122 -10.15 -9.94 -0.33
CA PRO A 122 -10.27 -9.38 1.03
C PRO A 122 -8.99 -8.72 1.55
N ILE A 123 -7.80 -9.18 1.11
CA ILE A 123 -6.52 -8.56 1.46
C ILE A 123 -6.35 -7.26 0.67
N ILE A 124 -6.66 -7.26 -0.63
CA ILE A 124 -6.65 -6.05 -1.47
C ILE A 124 -7.60 -5.00 -0.90
N ASP A 125 -8.77 -5.42 -0.46
CA ASP A 125 -9.75 -4.53 0.18
C ASP A 125 -9.31 -4.01 1.55
N GLY A 126 -8.25 -4.58 2.13
CA GLY A 126 -7.78 -4.25 3.47
C GLY A 126 -8.69 -4.73 4.60
N LYS A 127 -9.65 -5.65 4.30
CA LYS A 127 -10.58 -6.22 5.28
C LYS A 127 -9.91 -7.24 6.19
N VAL A 128 -8.89 -7.90 5.70
CA VAL A 128 -8.07 -8.89 6.44
C VAL A 128 -6.60 -8.63 6.21
N ARG A 129 -5.78 -9.11 7.14
CA ARG A 129 -4.33 -9.16 7.02
C ARG A 129 -3.90 -10.59 6.74
N SER A 130 -2.77 -10.74 6.11
CA SER A 130 -2.14 -12.03 5.88
C SER A 130 -0.91 -12.22 6.78
N SER A 131 -0.44 -13.45 6.88
CA SER A 131 0.81 -13.76 7.56
C SER A 131 1.66 -14.67 6.67
N PHE A 132 2.97 -14.61 6.86
CA PHE A 132 3.91 -15.52 6.24
C PHE A 132 4.56 -16.35 7.35
N VAL A 133 4.23 -17.64 7.39
CA VAL A 133 4.72 -18.57 8.40
C VAL A 133 5.82 -19.42 7.78
N MET A 134 7.06 -19.27 8.28
CA MET A 134 8.19 -20.12 7.91
C MET A 134 8.41 -21.17 9.00
N THR A 135 8.61 -22.39 8.58
CA THR A 135 8.94 -23.54 9.44
C THR A 135 10.35 -24.00 9.16
#